data_ddc5c89f85265af467854f41aa845868
#
_entry.id   ddc5c89f85265af467854f41aa845868
#
_cell.length_a   1.000
_cell.length_b   1.000
_cell.length_c   1.000
_cell.angle_alpha   90.00
_cell.angle_beta   90.00
_cell.angle_gamma   90.00
#
_symmetry.space_group_name_H-M   'P 1'
#
loop_
_entity.id
_entity.type
_entity.pdbx_description
1 polymer ?
#
loop_
_entity_poly.entity_id
_entity_poly.type
_entity_poly.pdbx_seq_one_letter_code
_entity_poly.pdbx_strand_id
1 'polypeptide(L)'
;MSEPPALLDRNRQAELLALAGALRPELHRYCARLMGSVIDGEDVVQDTLARALVALQDMAEAPPLRPWLFRIAHNRALDLLRGRAVRRSEPIDAAAEVVDPASPDPVEMLMRQEAVKTAVSRFAELPTMQRSVVILKDVLDESLLEIAALLDLSVDAVKAHLARGRARLREINAQAEAHAETKPASPAVAHYVALFNQQNWDALRALLAHDVKLQQSTYAPRAGAAEVGRFFTFYAQYERVWLAPAWLEGREVIAVFSDRADEKPIYVMWLEWRNGRISFIHDTRYARYVVADADLALARGAGAEPDGDAP
;
A
#
# COMPACT_ATOMS: atom_id res chain seq x y z
N MET A 1 -6.50 -46.54 7.00
CA MET A 1 -7.48 -45.75 6.21
C MET A 1 -6.78 -44.40 5.98
N SER A 2 -6.22 -44.22 4.77
CA SER A 2 -5.58 -42.94 4.39
C SER A 2 -6.69 -41.96 4.03
N GLU A 3 -6.66 -40.77 4.64
CA GLU A 3 -7.54 -39.67 4.28
C GLU A 3 -7.46 -39.38 2.76
N PRO A 4 -8.57 -39.04 2.13
CA PRO A 4 -8.57 -38.76 0.70
C PRO A 4 -7.71 -37.49 0.43
N PRO A 5 -6.89 -37.49 -0.63
CA PRO A 5 -5.91 -36.40 -0.91
C PRO A 5 -6.51 -34.99 -0.98
N ALA A 6 -7.77 -34.86 -1.32
CA ALA A 6 -8.46 -33.56 -1.41
C ALA A 6 -8.76 -32.88 -0.06
N LEU A 7 -8.80 -33.62 1.06
CA LEU A 7 -9.03 -33.07 2.40
C LEU A 7 -7.72 -32.63 3.07
N LEU A 8 -6.65 -33.37 2.82
CA LEU A 8 -5.28 -32.98 3.23
C LEU A 8 -4.86 -31.66 2.57
N ASP A 9 -5.24 -31.46 1.32
CA ASP A 9 -4.92 -30.26 0.54
C ASP A 9 -5.66 -29.01 1.07
N ARG A 10 -6.93 -29.13 1.46
CA ARG A 10 -7.74 -28.02 2.01
C ARG A 10 -7.26 -27.57 3.40
N ASN A 11 -6.93 -28.49 4.28
CA ASN A 11 -6.42 -28.16 5.61
C ASN A 11 -5.05 -27.48 5.50
N ARG A 12 -4.18 -27.98 4.65
CA ARG A 12 -2.87 -27.41 4.39
C ARG A 12 -2.99 -26.01 3.79
N GLN A 13 -3.90 -25.79 2.87
CA GLN A 13 -4.18 -24.50 2.26
C GLN A 13 -4.72 -23.50 3.29
N ALA A 14 -5.62 -23.91 4.18
CA ALA A 14 -6.16 -23.07 5.25
C ALA A 14 -5.07 -22.67 6.26
N GLU A 15 -4.20 -23.61 6.63
CA GLU A 15 -3.08 -23.38 7.56
C GLU A 15 -2.05 -22.40 6.96
N LEU A 16 -1.75 -22.55 5.66
CA LEU A 16 -0.88 -21.66 4.93
C LEU A 16 -1.47 -20.25 4.80
N LEU A 17 -2.77 -20.13 4.55
CA LEU A 17 -3.46 -18.85 4.52
C LEU A 17 -3.43 -18.15 5.88
N ALA A 18 -3.60 -18.89 6.97
CA ALA A 18 -3.52 -18.35 8.33
C ALA A 18 -2.10 -17.85 8.66
N LEU A 19 -1.07 -18.63 8.34
CA LEU A 19 0.33 -18.26 8.53
C LEU A 19 0.75 -17.09 7.62
N ALA A 20 0.33 -17.08 6.36
CA ALA A 20 0.57 -15.98 5.44
C ALA A 20 -0.12 -14.69 5.93
N GLY A 21 -1.33 -14.81 6.49
CA GLY A 21 -2.02 -13.70 7.13
C GLY A 21 -1.26 -13.13 8.32
N ALA A 22 -0.68 -13.99 9.16
CA ALA A 22 0.13 -13.59 10.32
C ALA A 22 1.43 -12.87 9.91
N LEU A 23 2.05 -13.28 8.80
CA LEU A 23 3.28 -12.68 8.27
C LEU A 23 3.05 -11.41 7.46
N ARG A 24 1.80 -11.13 7.06
CA ARG A 24 1.47 -10.00 6.19
C ARG A 24 1.95 -8.64 6.71
N PRO A 25 1.79 -8.27 8.00
CA PRO A 25 2.30 -7.00 8.51
C PRO A 25 3.82 -6.88 8.42
N GLU A 26 4.53 -7.98 8.63
CA GLU A 26 5.99 -8.01 8.57
C GLU A 26 6.50 -7.92 7.13
N LEU A 27 5.88 -8.66 6.20
CA LEU A 27 6.13 -8.55 4.77
C LEU A 27 5.87 -7.13 4.27
N HIS A 28 4.78 -6.50 4.73
CA HIS A 28 4.45 -5.13 4.35
C HIS A 28 5.52 -4.15 4.84
N ARG A 29 5.95 -4.23 6.10
CA ARG A 29 7.05 -3.38 6.63
C ARG A 29 8.31 -3.47 5.77
N TYR A 30 8.65 -4.68 5.31
CA TYR A 30 9.75 -4.92 4.40
C TYR A 30 9.51 -4.28 3.03
N CYS A 31 8.40 -4.64 2.39
CA CYS A 31 8.07 -4.21 1.02
C CYS A 31 7.87 -2.71 0.92
N ALA A 32 7.19 -2.08 1.88
CA ALA A 32 6.97 -0.65 1.91
C ALA A 32 8.30 0.14 1.89
N ARG A 33 9.23 -0.24 2.77
CA ARG A 33 10.56 0.40 2.81
C ARG A 33 11.41 0.06 1.59
N LEU A 34 11.28 -1.15 1.06
CA LEU A 34 11.99 -1.57 -0.14
C LEU A 34 11.48 -0.81 -1.38
N MET A 35 10.19 -0.57 -1.47
CA MET A 35 9.56 0.20 -2.56
C MET A 35 9.65 1.72 -2.33
N GLY A 36 9.82 2.16 -1.09
CA GLY A 36 9.78 3.56 -0.69
C GLY A 36 8.35 4.13 -0.62
N SER A 37 7.34 3.26 -0.53
CA SER A 37 5.92 3.60 -0.50
C SER A 37 5.13 2.50 0.20
N VAL A 38 4.27 2.86 1.14
CA VAL A 38 3.41 1.91 1.85
C VAL A 38 2.36 1.30 0.92
N ILE A 39 1.90 2.07 -0.06
CA ILE A 39 0.91 1.63 -1.06
C ILE A 39 1.54 0.60 -1.99
N ASP A 40 2.68 0.93 -2.59
CA ASP A 40 3.42 0.01 -3.46
C ASP A 40 3.88 -1.24 -2.69
N GLY A 41 4.20 -1.08 -1.41
CA GLY A 41 4.55 -2.19 -0.53
C GLY A 41 3.39 -3.17 -0.35
N GLU A 42 2.17 -2.68 -0.19
CA GLU A 42 0.98 -3.52 -0.10
C GLU A 42 0.70 -4.25 -1.41
N ASP A 43 0.87 -3.60 -2.55
CA ASP A 43 0.71 -4.24 -3.86
C ASP A 43 1.70 -5.40 -4.04
N VAL A 44 2.96 -5.21 -3.62
CA VAL A 44 3.96 -6.29 -3.63
C VAL A 44 3.55 -7.44 -2.71
N VAL A 45 3.02 -7.15 -1.53
CA VAL A 45 2.56 -8.19 -0.59
C VAL A 45 1.41 -8.99 -1.17
N GLN A 46 0.42 -8.33 -1.78
CA GLN A 46 -0.72 -9.00 -2.42
C GLN A 46 -0.25 -9.94 -3.53
N ASP A 47 0.60 -9.44 -4.42
CA ASP A 47 1.13 -10.24 -5.54
C ASP A 47 2.01 -11.42 -5.02
N THR A 48 2.78 -11.19 -3.95
CA THR A 48 3.58 -12.23 -3.29
C THR A 48 2.70 -13.36 -2.77
N LEU A 49 1.64 -13.04 -2.05
CA LEU A 49 0.73 -14.03 -1.48
C LEU A 49 -0.05 -14.77 -2.56
N ALA A 50 -0.49 -14.07 -3.61
CA ALA A 50 -1.15 -14.71 -4.75
C ALA A 50 -0.23 -15.73 -5.46
N ARG A 51 1.03 -15.35 -5.72
CA ARG A 51 2.04 -16.25 -6.33
C ARG A 51 2.38 -17.42 -5.43
N ALA A 52 2.53 -17.17 -4.13
CA ALA A 52 2.80 -18.22 -3.16
C ALA A 52 1.69 -19.26 -3.13
N LEU A 53 0.41 -18.85 -3.15
CA LEU A 53 -0.74 -19.75 -3.17
C LEU A 53 -0.74 -20.64 -4.42
N VAL A 54 -0.43 -20.07 -5.59
CA VAL A 54 -0.34 -20.84 -6.84
C VAL A 54 0.82 -21.84 -6.77
N ALA A 55 2.01 -21.39 -6.37
CA ALA A 55 3.20 -22.24 -6.33
C ALA A 55 3.06 -23.42 -5.33
N LEU A 56 2.36 -23.20 -4.22
CA LEU A 56 2.13 -24.25 -3.21
C LEU A 56 1.23 -25.39 -3.68
N GLN A 57 0.38 -25.14 -4.70
CA GLN A 57 -0.46 -26.20 -5.28
C GLN A 57 0.36 -27.29 -5.99
N ASP A 58 1.52 -26.89 -6.53
CA ASP A 58 2.40 -27.78 -7.29
C ASP A 58 3.53 -28.39 -6.44
N MET A 59 3.65 -28.01 -5.15
CA MET A 59 4.69 -28.48 -4.26
C MET A 59 4.28 -29.69 -3.44
N ALA A 60 5.08 -30.76 -3.46
CA ALA A 60 4.87 -31.94 -2.64
C ALA A 60 5.03 -31.63 -1.13
N GLU A 61 5.99 -30.77 -0.78
CA GLU A 61 6.24 -30.30 0.59
C GLU A 61 6.31 -28.76 0.64
N ALA A 62 5.71 -28.16 1.68
CA ALA A 62 5.80 -26.74 1.87
C ALA A 62 7.21 -26.34 2.39
N PRO A 63 7.87 -25.38 1.77
CA PRO A 63 9.14 -24.85 2.30
C PRO A 63 8.88 -24.09 3.61
N PRO A 64 9.95 -23.74 4.38
CA PRO A 64 9.82 -22.82 5.49
C PRO A 64 9.20 -21.51 5.01
N LEU A 65 7.95 -21.23 5.43
CA LEU A 65 7.09 -20.21 4.80
C LEU A 65 7.68 -18.81 4.89
N ARG A 66 8.18 -18.42 6.07
CA ARG A 66 8.68 -17.06 6.28
C ARG A 66 9.83 -16.71 5.32
N PRO A 67 10.99 -17.41 5.29
CA PRO A 67 12.06 -17.07 4.35
C PRO A 67 11.66 -17.23 2.89
N TRP A 68 10.77 -18.14 2.58
CA TRP A 68 10.26 -18.34 1.22
C TRP A 68 9.39 -17.18 0.74
N LEU A 69 8.44 -16.71 1.57
CA LEU A 69 7.61 -15.54 1.26
C LEU A 69 8.43 -14.27 1.12
N PHE A 70 9.42 -14.05 2.00
CA PHE A 70 10.33 -12.91 1.89
C PHE A 70 11.16 -12.95 0.61
N ARG A 71 11.59 -14.13 0.16
CA ARG A 71 12.30 -14.29 -1.11
C ARG A 71 11.41 -13.95 -2.31
N ILE A 72 10.15 -14.41 -2.32
CA ILE A 72 9.20 -14.06 -3.38
C ILE A 72 8.97 -12.54 -3.37
N ALA A 73 8.71 -11.95 -2.21
CA ALA A 73 8.47 -10.52 -2.05
C ALA A 73 9.69 -9.68 -2.50
N HIS A 74 10.90 -10.08 -2.10
CA HIS A 74 12.13 -9.43 -2.52
C HIS A 74 12.29 -9.42 -4.05
N ASN A 75 12.18 -10.59 -4.67
CA ASN A 75 12.31 -10.72 -6.11
C ASN A 75 11.26 -9.89 -6.85
N ARG A 76 10.01 -9.94 -6.36
CA ARG A 76 8.92 -9.15 -6.97
C ARG A 76 9.15 -7.65 -6.87
N ALA A 77 9.58 -7.17 -5.70
CA ALA A 77 9.93 -5.76 -5.52
C ALA A 77 11.08 -5.33 -6.46
N LEU A 78 12.11 -6.17 -6.60
CA LEU A 78 13.21 -5.89 -7.53
C LEU A 78 12.74 -5.80 -8.99
N ASP A 79 11.86 -6.69 -9.42
CA ASP A 79 11.31 -6.68 -10.79
C ASP A 79 10.53 -5.38 -11.06
N LEU A 80 9.70 -4.95 -10.10
CA LEU A 80 8.98 -3.69 -10.20
C LEU A 80 9.90 -2.48 -10.22
N LEU A 81 10.94 -2.46 -9.38
CA LEU A 81 11.93 -1.37 -9.35
C LEU A 81 12.72 -1.30 -10.67
N ARG A 82 13.12 -2.45 -11.24
CA ARG A 82 13.77 -2.51 -12.56
C ARG A 82 12.85 -2.01 -13.66
N GLY A 83 11.60 -2.45 -13.67
CA GLY A 83 10.61 -1.98 -14.65
C GLY A 83 10.35 -0.47 -14.58
N ARG A 84 10.36 0.11 -13.37
CA ARG A 84 10.27 1.57 -13.19
C ARG A 84 11.52 2.31 -13.68
N ALA A 85 12.72 1.75 -13.45
CA ALA A 85 13.97 2.34 -13.91
C ALA A 85 14.05 2.38 -15.44
N VAL A 86 13.64 1.30 -16.11
CA VAL A 86 13.60 1.23 -17.59
C VAL A 86 12.66 2.29 -18.15
N ARG A 87 11.42 2.38 -17.63
CA ARG A 87 10.44 3.39 -18.09
C ARG A 87 10.90 4.83 -17.88
N ARG A 88 11.71 5.11 -16.86
CA ARG A 88 12.31 6.43 -16.64
C ARG A 88 13.47 6.75 -17.57
N SER A 89 14.08 5.74 -18.17
CA SER A 89 15.24 5.87 -19.06
C SER A 89 14.86 5.95 -20.54
N GLU A 90 13.61 5.66 -20.91
CA GLU A 90 13.11 5.78 -22.26
C GLU A 90 12.86 7.26 -22.58
N PRO A 91 13.36 7.78 -23.74
CA PRO A 91 13.07 9.14 -24.19
C PRO A 91 11.57 9.32 -24.44
N ILE A 92 11.04 10.48 -24.09
CA ILE A 92 9.62 10.85 -24.21
C ILE A 92 9.09 10.78 -25.67
N ASP A 93 9.98 10.75 -26.68
CA ASP A 93 9.64 10.76 -28.10
C ASP A 93 9.21 9.41 -28.69
N ALA A 94 9.23 8.31 -27.95
CA ALA A 94 8.83 6.99 -28.45
C ALA A 94 7.44 6.53 -28.00
N ALA A 95 6.71 7.33 -27.25
CA ALA A 95 5.38 7.00 -26.77
C ALA A 95 4.29 7.63 -27.64
N ALA A 96 4.13 7.13 -28.87
CA ALA A 96 2.86 7.24 -29.56
C ALA A 96 1.85 6.30 -28.87
N GLU A 97 0.93 6.91 -28.12
CA GLU A 97 -0.43 6.42 -27.85
C GLU A 97 -0.63 4.92 -27.54
N VAL A 98 -0.04 4.43 -26.46
CA VAL A 98 -0.73 3.47 -25.61
C VAL A 98 -0.79 4.10 -24.22
N VAL A 99 -1.85 4.85 -23.97
CA VAL A 99 -2.20 5.28 -22.61
C VAL A 99 -2.54 4.00 -21.84
N ASP A 100 -1.55 3.45 -21.14
CA ASP A 100 -1.80 2.50 -20.06
C ASP A 100 -2.62 3.28 -19.01
N PRO A 101 -3.89 2.92 -18.77
CA PRO A 101 -4.73 3.61 -17.79
C PRO A 101 -4.18 3.55 -16.36
N ALA A 102 -3.08 2.84 -16.15
CA ALA A 102 -2.34 2.76 -14.89
C ALA A 102 -1.10 3.68 -14.85
N SER A 103 -0.81 4.45 -15.91
CA SER A 103 0.26 5.46 -15.85
C SER A 103 -0.22 6.66 -15.05
N PRO A 104 0.43 7.02 -13.92
CA PRO A 104 0.07 8.21 -13.18
C PRO A 104 0.29 9.46 -14.08
N ASP A 105 -0.66 10.41 -14.00
CA ASP A 105 -0.60 11.71 -14.62
C ASP A 105 0.79 12.36 -14.40
N PRO A 106 1.44 12.95 -15.41
CA PRO A 106 2.69 13.68 -15.23
C PRO A 106 2.63 14.73 -14.11
N VAL A 107 1.46 15.35 -13.87
CA VAL A 107 1.22 16.24 -12.73
C VAL A 107 1.26 15.47 -11.40
N GLU A 108 0.71 14.26 -11.36
CA GLU A 108 0.78 13.38 -10.18
C GLU A 108 2.21 12.91 -9.90
N MET A 109 3.01 12.69 -10.95
CA MET A 109 4.44 12.39 -10.82
C MET A 109 5.24 13.59 -10.27
N LEU A 110 4.94 14.82 -10.71
CA LEU A 110 5.56 16.04 -10.18
C LEU A 110 5.17 16.27 -8.70
N MET A 111 3.90 16.06 -8.37
CA MET A 111 3.39 16.14 -6.99
C MET A 111 4.02 15.09 -6.09
N ARG A 112 4.35 13.89 -6.59
CA ARG A 112 5.09 12.87 -5.85
C ARG A 112 6.54 13.28 -5.55
N GLN A 113 7.17 14.10 -6.39
CA GLN A 113 8.53 14.59 -6.17
C GLN A 113 8.61 15.66 -5.07
N GLU A 114 7.52 16.38 -4.85
CA GLU A 114 7.40 17.40 -3.78
C GLU A 114 6.83 16.84 -2.47
N ALA A 115 6.44 15.56 -2.45
CA ALA A 115 5.95 14.93 -1.23
C ALA A 115 7.04 14.93 -0.16
N VAL A 116 6.65 15.27 1.05
CA VAL A 116 7.48 15.12 2.24
C VAL A 116 8.09 13.72 2.25
N LYS A 117 9.41 13.65 2.31
CA LYS A 117 10.11 12.37 2.37
C LYS A 117 9.83 11.72 3.71
N THR A 118 8.93 10.76 3.71
CA THR A 118 8.56 9.96 4.87
C THR A 118 9.72 9.07 5.33
N ALA A 119 9.64 8.56 6.55
CA ALA A 119 10.62 7.57 7.03
C ALA A 119 10.72 6.37 6.08
N VAL A 120 9.62 5.97 5.44
CA VAL A 120 9.57 4.87 4.45
C VAL A 120 10.26 5.28 3.15
N SER A 121 9.99 6.47 2.62
CA SER A 121 10.54 6.93 1.34
C SER A 121 12.05 7.21 1.40
N ARG A 122 12.61 7.55 2.56
CA ARG A 122 14.06 7.74 2.76
C ARG A 122 14.86 6.50 2.45
N PHE A 123 14.30 5.31 2.72
CA PHE A 123 14.95 4.06 2.32
C PHE A 123 15.11 3.96 0.80
N ALA A 124 14.22 4.57 0.01
CA ALA A 124 14.30 4.55 -1.45
C ALA A 124 15.54 5.25 -2.01
N GLU A 125 16.19 6.11 -1.23
CA GLU A 125 17.44 6.78 -1.61
C GLU A 125 18.68 5.89 -1.45
N LEU A 126 18.54 4.75 -0.77
CA LEU A 126 19.62 3.77 -0.68
C LEU A 126 19.70 2.92 -1.95
N PRO A 127 20.92 2.53 -2.40
CA PRO A 127 21.07 1.47 -3.37
C PRO A 127 20.32 0.21 -2.92
N THR A 128 19.64 -0.47 -3.82
CA THR A 128 18.66 -1.52 -3.51
C THR A 128 19.19 -2.61 -2.57
N MET A 129 20.41 -3.11 -2.78
CA MET A 129 20.98 -4.14 -1.93
C MET A 129 21.29 -3.63 -0.50
N GLN A 130 21.81 -2.41 -0.38
CA GLN A 130 22.04 -1.78 0.93
C GLN A 130 20.72 -1.57 1.65
N ARG A 131 19.68 -1.13 0.92
CA ARG A 131 18.32 -0.98 1.41
C ARG A 131 17.77 -2.27 1.98
N SER A 132 17.82 -3.37 1.19
CA SER A 132 17.34 -4.69 1.62
C SER A 132 18.02 -5.16 2.89
N VAL A 133 19.35 -5.05 2.97
CA VAL A 133 20.13 -5.48 4.14
C VAL A 133 19.80 -4.64 5.38
N VAL A 134 19.69 -3.31 5.25
CA VAL A 134 19.36 -2.43 6.38
C VAL A 134 17.95 -2.71 6.89
N ILE A 135 16.97 -2.89 6.00
CA ILE A 135 15.59 -3.19 6.41
C ILE A 135 15.53 -4.53 7.15
N LEU A 136 16.14 -5.58 6.58
CA LEU A 136 16.14 -6.90 7.21
C LEU A 136 16.81 -6.88 8.58
N LYS A 137 17.93 -6.15 8.73
CA LYS A 137 18.65 -6.09 10.02
C LYS A 137 18.01 -5.14 11.02
N ASP A 138 17.74 -3.89 10.64
CA ASP A 138 17.43 -2.81 11.57
C ASP A 138 15.92 -2.65 11.82
N VAL A 139 15.08 -3.14 10.91
CA VAL A 139 13.62 -3.05 11.01
C VAL A 139 12.99 -4.39 11.41
N LEU A 140 13.53 -5.50 10.89
CA LEU A 140 12.99 -6.83 11.13
C LEU A 140 13.85 -7.69 12.08
N ASP A 141 15.01 -7.16 12.50
CA ASP A 141 15.96 -7.79 13.43
C ASP A 141 16.46 -9.19 13.01
N GLU A 142 16.53 -9.44 11.69
CA GLU A 142 17.08 -10.69 11.17
C GLU A 142 18.55 -10.89 11.56
N SER A 143 18.95 -12.14 11.74
CA SER A 143 20.38 -12.47 11.89
C SER A 143 21.14 -12.27 10.59
N LEU A 144 22.45 -12.01 10.68
CA LEU A 144 23.29 -11.87 9.47
C LEU A 144 23.31 -13.13 8.60
N LEU A 145 23.13 -14.31 9.22
CA LEU A 145 23.04 -15.60 8.52
C LEU A 145 21.73 -15.73 7.74
N GLU A 146 20.61 -15.35 8.34
CA GLU A 146 19.30 -15.35 7.68
C GLU A 146 19.27 -14.36 6.51
N ILE A 147 19.83 -13.16 6.70
CA ILE A 147 19.96 -12.17 5.63
C ILE A 147 20.80 -12.69 4.48
N ALA A 148 21.94 -13.33 4.80
CA ALA A 148 22.83 -13.93 3.81
C ALA A 148 22.11 -15.02 2.99
N ALA A 149 21.39 -15.90 3.65
CA ALA A 149 20.61 -16.96 3.01
C ALA A 149 19.43 -16.43 2.19
N LEU A 150 18.77 -15.35 2.65
CA LEU A 150 17.61 -14.75 1.96
C LEU A 150 18.02 -14.03 0.68
N LEU A 151 19.14 -13.28 0.74
CA LEU A 151 19.61 -12.43 -0.35
C LEU A 151 20.67 -13.11 -1.27
N ASP A 152 21.02 -14.36 -0.98
CA ASP A 152 22.08 -15.10 -1.66
C ASP A 152 23.45 -14.36 -1.62
N LEU A 153 23.83 -13.94 -0.42
CA LEU A 153 25.06 -13.20 -0.15
C LEU A 153 25.95 -13.96 0.86
N SER A 154 27.24 -13.63 0.87
CA SER A 154 28.10 -14.00 2.02
C SER A 154 27.82 -13.10 3.22
N VAL A 155 28.06 -13.60 4.44
CA VAL A 155 27.90 -12.82 5.69
C VAL A 155 28.78 -11.56 5.66
N ASP A 156 29.96 -11.60 5.08
CA ASP A 156 30.85 -10.44 4.97
C ASP A 156 30.31 -9.41 3.97
N ALA A 157 29.69 -9.85 2.87
CA ALA A 157 28.97 -8.96 1.97
C ALA A 157 27.78 -8.27 2.68
N VAL A 158 27.01 -9.01 3.50
CA VAL A 158 25.94 -8.46 4.32
C VAL A 158 26.47 -7.38 5.26
N LYS A 159 27.57 -7.66 6.01
CA LYS A 159 28.19 -6.66 6.89
C LYS A 159 28.61 -5.40 6.13
N ALA A 160 29.23 -5.57 4.96
CA ALA A 160 29.68 -4.46 4.13
C ALA A 160 28.49 -3.61 3.60
N HIS A 161 27.40 -4.24 3.15
CA HIS A 161 26.19 -3.54 2.73
C HIS A 161 25.51 -2.82 3.90
N LEU A 162 25.45 -3.46 5.06
CA LEU A 162 24.87 -2.87 6.28
C LEU A 162 25.63 -1.62 6.71
N ALA A 163 26.96 -1.68 6.76
CA ALA A 163 27.79 -0.55 7.16
C ALA A 163 27.60 0.66 6.21
N ARG A 164 27.66 0.42 4.89
CA ARG A 164 27.46 1.47 3.88
C ARG A 164 26.02 2.01 3.90
N GLY A 165 25.02 1.14 4.00
CA GLY A 165 23.61 1.52 4.05
C GLY A 165 23.29 2.39 5.26
N ARG A 166 23.78 2.01 6.45
CA ARG A 166 23.61 2.82 7.68
C ARG A 166 24.30 4.18 7.60
N ALA A 167 25.51 4.23 7.02
CA ALA A 167 26.20 5.49 6.82
C ALA A 167 25.41 6.43 5.91
N ARG A 168 24.95 5.92 4.77
CA ARG A 168 24.15 6.69 3.81
C ARG A 168 22.81 7.12 4.38
N LEU A 169 22.11 6.25 5.12
CA LEU A 169 20.83 6.60 5.73
C LEU A 169 20.98 7.73 6.78
N ARG A 170 22.10 7.77 7.52
CA ARG A 170 22.39 8.89 8.43
C ARG A 170 22.57 10.22 7.69
N GLU A 171 23.26 10.21 6.54
CA GLU A 171 23.40 11.40 5.69
C GLU A 171 22.04 11.88 5.17
N ILE A 172 21.20 10.95 4.67
CA ILE A 172 19.87 11.25 4.18
C ILE A 172 19.00 11.86 5.30
N ASN A 173 19.03 11.27 6.49
CA ASN A 173 18.26 11.77 7.63
C ASN A 173 18.73 13.16 8.11
N ALA A 174 20.02 13.43 8.09
CA ALA A 174 20.58 14.74 8.45
C ALA A 174 20.14 15.86 7.47
N GLN A 175 19.84 15.52 6.22
CA GLN A 175 19.38 16.48 5.20
C GLN A 175 17.85 16.70 5.21
N ALA A 176 17.11 15.88 5.94
CA ALA A 176 15.64 15.81 5.86
C ALA A 176 14.92 16.68 6.91
N GLU A 177 15.44 17.85 7.24
CA GLU A 177 14.68 18.89 7.94
C GLU A 177 13.77 19.63 6.94
N ALA A 178 12.70 18.98 6.46
CA ALA A 178 11.77 19.61 5.55
C ALA A 178 10.32 19.43 6.03
N HIS A 179 9.67 20.55 6.16
CA HIS A 179 8.31 20.82 6.57
C HIS A 179 7.28 20.05 5.76
N ALA A 180 6.41 19.34 6.45
CA ALA A 180 5.18 18.80 5.87
C ALA A 180 4.21 19.96 5.58
N GLU A 181 4.26 20.54 4.37
CA GLU A 181 3.19 21.42 3.94
C GLU A 181 1.94 20.59 3.68
N THR A 182 0.91 20.79 4.50
CA THR A 182 -0.40 20.20 4.29
C THR A 182 -1.05 20.87 3.08
N LYS A 183 -1.31 20.08 2.04
CA LYS A 183 -2.01 20.53 0.82
C LYS A 183 -3.54 20.49 1.04
N PRO A 184 -4.33 21.36 0.37
CA PRO A 184 -5.78 21.25 0.38
C PRO A 184 -6.22 19.95 -0.33
N ALA A 185 -7.39 19.46 0.05
CA ALA A 185 -8.02 18.34 -0.66
C ALA A 185 -8.52 18.78 -2.04
N SER A 186 -8.56 17.84 -2.98
CA SER A 186 -9.25 18.05 -4.25
C SER A 186 -10.76 18.24 -4.03
N PRO A 187 -11.46 19.04 -4.86
CA PRO A 187 -12.91 19.20 -4.73
C PRO A 187 -13.66 17.85 -4.80
N ALA A 188 -13.17 16.91 -5.60
CA ALA A 188 -13.78 15.60 -5.76
C ALA A 188 -13.71 14.76 -4.47
N VAL A 189 -12.54 14.68 -3.84
CA VAL A 189 -12.36 13.95 -2.56
C VAL A 189 -13.09 14.67 -1.42
N ALA A 190 -13.00 16.00 -1.36
CA ALA A 190 -13.73 16.77 -0.35
C ALA A 190 -15.25 16.55 -0.45
N HIS A 191 -15.81 16.54 -1.67
CA HIS A 191 -17.23 16.27 -1.92
C HIS A 191 -17.61 14.84 -1.50
N TYR A 192 -16.81 13.83 -1.87
CA TYR A 192 -17.03 12.44 -1.46
C TYR A 192 -17.06 12.30 0.07
N VAL A 193 -16.08 12.89 0.76
CA VAL A 193 -15.98 12.86 2.23
C VAL A 193 -17.19 13.53 2.88
N ALA A 194 -17.62 14.69 2.35
CA ALA A 194 -18.81 15.39 2.85
C ALA A 194 -20.07 14.54 2.72
N LEU A 195 -20.31 13.95 1.56
CA LEU A 195 -21.45 13.07 1.33
C LEU A 195 -21.44 11.85 2.26
N PHE A 196 -20.27 11.25 2.47
CA PHE A 196 -20.13 10.09 3.34
C PHE A 196 -20.45 10.43 4.80
N ASN A 197 -19.85 11.50 5.32
CA ASN A 197 -20.07 11.95 6.69
C ASN A 197 -21.51 12.41 6.95
N GLN A 198 -22.21 12.91 5.90
CA GLN A 198 -23.64 13.20 5.91
C GLN A 198 -24.51 11.96 5.72
N GLN A 199 -23.93 10.77 5.50
CA GLN A 199 -24.63 9.52 5.22
C GLN A 199 -25.53 9.59 3.96
N ASN A 200 -25.17 10.43 2.99
CA ASN A 200 -25.89 10.55 1.72
C ASN A 200 -25.48 9.44 0.74
N TRP A 201 -25.96 8.23 1.06
CA TRP A 201 -25.56 7.00 0.35
C TRP A 201 -26.00 6.97 -1.11
N ASP A 202 -27.12 7.60 -1.45
CA ASP A 202 -27.62 7.63 -2.82
C ASP A 202 -26.78 8.56 -3.69
N ALA A 203 -26.39 9.72 -3.17
CA ALA A 203 -25.47 10.61 -3.85
C ALA A 203 -24.08 9.95 -4.05
N LEU A 204 -23.57 9.20 -3.07
CA LEU A 204 -22.33 8.44 -3.21
C LEU A 204 -22.43 7.36 -4.29
N ARG A 205 -23.55 6.61 -4.35
CA ARG A 205 -23.77 5.63 -5.42
C ARG A 205 -23.82 6.28 -6.78
N ALA A 206 -24.37 7.48 -6.89
CA ALA A 206 -24.42 8.23 -8.15
C ALA A 206 -23.04 8.69 -8.66
N LEU A 207 -22.03 8.75 -7.78
CA LEU A 207 -20.63 9.04 -8.18
C LEU A 207 -19.94 7.85 -8.84
N LEU A 208 -20.47 6.62 -8.72
CA LEU A 208 -19.81 5.43 -9.26
C LEU A 208 -19.89 5.39 -10.80
N ALA A 209 -18.79 5.05 -11.45
CA ALA A 209 -18.79 4.67 -12.85
C ALA A 209 -19.50 3.31 -13.01
N HIS A 210 -20.09 3.06 -14.17
CA HIS A 210 -20.80 1.79 -14.45
C HIS A 210 -19.89 0.57 -14.24
N ASP A 211 -18.63 0.68 -14.64
CA ASP A 211 -17.59 -0.34 -14.58
C ASP A 211 -16.62 -0.17 -13.40
N VAL A 212 -17.03 0.54 -12.35
CA VAL A 212 -16.23 0.79 -11.16
C VAL A 212 -15.73 -0.52 -10.53
N LYS A 213 -14.51 -0.49 -10.02
CA LYS A 213 -13.91 -1.62 -9.28
C LYS A 213 -13.67 -1.22 -7.83
N LEU A 214 -13.82 -2.19 -6.93
CA LEU A 214 -13.46 -2.09 -5.52
C LEU A 214 -12.43 -3.17 -5.21
N GLN A 215 -11.25 -2.76 -4.75
CA GLN A 215 -10.20 -3.64 -4.24
C GLN A 215 -10.12 -3.49 -2.73
N GLN A 216 -10.27 -4.60 -2.02
CA GLN A 216 -10.03 -4.69 -0.59
C GLN A 216 -8.89 -5.69 -0.36
N SER A 217 -7.87 -5.31 0.38
CA SER A 217 -6.56 -5.97 0.48
C SER A 217 -6.56 -7.52 0.60
N THR A 218 -7.63 -8.13 1.08
CA THR A 218 -7.71 -9.59 1.31
C THR A 218 -8.76 -10.30 0.47
N TYR A 219 -9.56 -9.56 -0.28
CA TYR A 219 -10.70 -10.10 -1.02
C TYR A 219 -10.52 -9.95 -2.53
N ALA A 220 -11.16 -10.83 -3.27
CA ALA A 220 -11.25 -10.71 -4.72
C ALA A 220 -11.89 -9.36 -5.10
N PRO A 221 -11.39 -8.66 -6.14
CA PRO A 221 -11.96 -7.41 -6.59
C PRO A 221 -13.44 -7.56 -6.96
N ARG A 222 -14.25 -6.60 -6.53
CA ARG A 222 -15.64 -6.48 -6.96
C ARG A 222 -15.72 -5.51 -8.13
N ALA A 223 -16.62 -5.72 -9.07
CA ALA A 223 -16.78 -4.88 -10.24
C ALA A 223 -18.24 -4.56 -10.54
N GLY A 224 -18.48 -3.36 -11.06
CA GLY A 224 -19.80 -2.85 -11.43
C GLY A 224 -20.49 -2.06 -10.32
N ALA A 225 -21.18 -0.98 -10.73
CA ALA A 225 -21.79 -0.01 -9.82
C ALA A 225 -22.80 -0.65 -8.82
N ALA A 226 -23.55 -1.66 -9.25
CA ALA A 226 -24.51 -2.35 -8.39
C ALA A 226 -23.82 -3.16 -7.29
N GLU A 227 -22.77 -3.90 -7.65
CA GLU A 227 -22.00 -4.71 -6.70
C GLU A 227 -21.18 -3.86 -5.74
N VAL A 228 -20.49 -2.85 -6.26
CA VAL A 228 -19.71 -1.89 -5.46
C VAL A 228 -20.64 -1.02 -4.61
N GLY A 229 -21.84 -0.68 -5.08
CA GLY A 229 -22.84 0.08 -4.32
C GLY A 229 -23.25 -0.59 -3.00
N ARG A 230 -23.11 -1.92 -2.87
CA ARG A 230 -23.34 -2.65 -1.60
C ARG A 230 -22.31 -2.30 -0.52
N PHE A 231 -21.13 -1.83 -0.92
CA PHE A 231 -20.14 -1.31 0.00
C PHE A 231 -20.71 -0.18 0.89
N PHE A 232 -21.45 0.75 0.32
CA PHE A 232 -22.12 1.81 1.09
C PHE A 232 -23.26 1.29 1.96
N THR A 233 -23.95 0.24 1.54
CA THR A 233 -25.00 -0.39 2.36
C THR A 233 -24.41 -0.96 3.66
N PHE A 234 -23.20 -1.51 3.59
CA PHE A 234 -22.52 -2.00 4.77
C PHE A 234 -22.28 -0.89 5.80
N TYR A 235 -21.73 0.25 5.37
CA TYR A 235 -21.53 1.40 6.26
C TYR A 235 -22.84 1.97 6.80
N ALA A 236 -23.89 1.99 5.98
CA ALA A 236 -25.20 2.45 6.41
C ALA A 236 -25.79 1.60 7.55
N GLN A 237 -25.51 0.31 7.59
CA GLN A 237 -26.14 -0.65 8.50
C GLN A 237 -25.27 -1.08 9.69
N TYR A 238 -23.96 -1.21 9.49
CA TYR A 238 -23.10 -1.97 10.42
C TYR A 238 -21.95 -1.18 11.01
N GLU A 239 -21.54 -0.08 10.43
CA GLU A 239 -20.35 0.60 10.89
C GLU A 239 -20.46 2.11 10.78
N ARG A 240 -20.28 2.78 11.92
CA ARG A 240 -20.07 4.22 11.94
C ARG A 240 -18.58 4.49 11.91
N VAL A 241 -18.15 5.22 10.90
CA VAL A 241 -16.79 5.73 10.78
C VAL A 241 -16.86 7.18 10.34
N TRP A 242 -15.79 7.93 10.62
CA TRP A 242 -15.61 9.30 10.19
C TRP A 242 -14.50 9.37 9.15
N LEU A 243 -14.74 10.09 8.07
CA LEU A 243 -13.79 10.29 7.00
C LEU A 243 -13.17 11.68 7.04
N ALA A 244 -11.88 11.79 6.74
CA ALA A 244 -11.20 13.05 6.51
C ALA A 244 -10.28 12.94 5.28
N PRO A 245 -10.20 13.98 4.42
CA PRO A 245 -9.22 14.02 3.35
C PRO A 245 -7.81 14.10 3.94
N ALA A 246 -6.89 13.38 3.34
CA ALA A 246 -5.51 13.31 3.80
C ALA A 246 -4.52 13.12 2.65
N TRP A 247 -3.26 13.30 2.96
CA TRP A 247 -2.14 13.02 2.06
C TRP A 247 -1.25 11.94 2.65
N LEU A 248 -0.96 10.92 1.88
CA LEU A 248 -0.10 9.81 2.21
C LEU A 248 0.98 9.70 1.14
N GLU A 249 2.23 9.99 1.49
CA GLU A 249 3.36 9.92 0.54
C GLU A 249 3.11 10.69 -0.77
N GLY A 250 2.44 11.84 -0.69
CA GLY A 250 2.09 12.69 -1.83
C GLY A 250 0.88 12.24 -2.64
N ARG A 251 0.27 11.11 -2.30
CA ARG A 251 -1.01 10.68 -2.86
C ARG A 251 -2.16 11.20 -2.01
N GLU A 252 -3.18 11.73 -2.65
CA GLU A 252 -4.42 12.07 -1.98
C GLU A 252 -5.16 10.79 -1.58
N VAL A 253 -5.49 10.70 -0.29
CA VAL A 253 -6.19 9.57 0.30
C VAL A 253 -7.32 10.06 1.20
N ILE A 254 -8.17 9.15 1.62
CA ILE A 254 -9.20 9.37 2.62
C ILE A 254 -8.80 8.61 3.86
N ALA A 255 -8.52 9.32 4.94
CA ALA A 255 -8.27 8.76 6.26
C ALA A 255 -9.61 8.36 6.89
N VAL A 256 -9.69 7.15 7.44
CA VAL A 256 -10.89 6.59 8.05
C VAL A 256 -10.64 6.44 9.54
N PHE A 257 -11.51 7.03 10.36
CA PHE A 257 -11.45 7.03 11.81
C PHE A 257 -12.64 6.27 12.40
N SER A 258 -12.47 5.64 13.56
CA SER A 258 -13.59 5.02 14.28
C SER A 258 -14.54 6.06 14.82
N ASP A 259 -14.00 7.21 15.29
CA ASP A 259 -14.76 8.37 15.75
C ASP A 259 -14.11 9.66 15.25
N ARG A 260 -14.91 10.75 15.19
CA ARG A 260 -14.41 12.08 14.79
C ARG A 260 -13.33 12.62 15.75
N ALA A 261 -13.36 12.22 17.01
CA ALA A 261 -12.41 12.66 18.03
C ALA A 261 -11.08 11.88 18.03
N ASP A 262 -10.98 10.83 17.23
CA ASP A 262 -9.76 10.02 17.18
C ASP A 262 -8.60 10.81 16.54
N GLU A 263 -7.41 10.72 17.13
CA GLU A 263 -6.20 11.36 16.61
C GLU A 263 -5.58 10.59 15.44
N LYS A 264 -5.83 9.28 15.35
CA LYS A 264 -5.21 8.40 14.36
C LYS A 264 -6.26 7.64 13.55
N PRO A 265 -6.09 7.58 12.23
CA PRO A 265 -6.98 6.78 11.41
C PRO A 265 -6.76 5.28 11.65
N ILE A 266 -7.82 4.51 11.48
CA ILE A 266 -7.78 3.05 11.57
C ILE A 266 -7.31 2.41 10.26
N TYR A 267 -7.55 3.06 9.12
CA TYR A 267 -7.06 2.69 7.80
C TYR A 267 -7.23 3.86 6.82
N VAL A 268 -6.79 3.68 5.59
CA VAL A 268 -6.99 4.64 4.50
C VAL A 268 -7.70 3.98 3.32
N MET A 269 -8.34 4.80 2.50
CA MET A 269 -8.81 4.45 1.18
C MET A 269 -8.41 5.54 0.18
N TRP A 270 -8.35 5.20 -1.12
CA TRP A 270 -8.19 6.20 -2.17
C TRP A 270 -9.07 5.87 -3.35
N LEU A 271 -9.36 6.91 -4.11
CA LEU A 271 -10.30 6.87 -5.23
C LEU A 271 -9.57 7.23 -6.52
N GLU A 272 -9.87 6.50 -7.60
CA GLU A 272 -9.50 6.92 -8.93
C GLU A 272 -10.73 7.43 -9.67
N TRP A 273 -10.54 8.51 -10.39
CA TRP A 273 -11.61 9.21 -11.07
C TRP A 273 -11.44 9.13 -12.58
N ARG A 274 -12.54 8.89 -13.29
CA ARG A 274 -12.59 8.93 -14.73
C ARG A 274 -13.87 9.66 -15.18
N ASN A 275 -13.72 10.75 -15.93
CA ASN A 275 -14.84 11.57 -16.40
C ASN A 275 -15.78 12.03 -15.27
N GLY A 276 -15.23 12.46 -14.13
CA GLY A 276 -16.01 12.92 -12.98
C GLY A 276 -16.72 11.81 -12.18
N ARG A 277 -16.45 10.53 -12.47
CA ARG A 277 -16.99 9.38 -11.76
C ARG A 277 -15.87 8.52 -11.17
N ILE A 278 -16.16 7.87 -10.06
CA ILE A 278 -15.24 6.95 -9.38
C ILE A 278 -15.12 5.68 -10.24
N SER A 279 -13.93 5.43 -10.79
CA SER A 279 -13.62 4.23 -11.57
C SER A 279 -12.99 3.12 -10.73
N PHE A 280 -12.32 3.48 -9.63
CA PHE A 280 -11.70 2.52 -8.73
C PHE A 280 -11.75 3.02 -7.27
N ILE A 281 -11.97 2.08 -6.35
CA ILE A 281 -11.90 2.29 -4.91
C ILE A 281 -10.87 1.28 -4.36
N HIS A 282 -9.78 1.80 -3.80
CA HIS A 282 -8.86 1.03 -2.99
C HIS A 282 -9.20 1.21 -1.52
N ASP A 283 -9.49 0.13 -0.81
CA ASP A 283 -9.85 0.14 0.60
C ASP A 283 -8.92 -0.77 1.39
N THR A 284 -8.11 -0.17 2.28
CA THR A 284 -7.17 -0.92 3.12
C THR A 284 -7.75 -1.36 4.46
N ARG A 285 -9.07 -1.42 4.60
CA ARG A 285 -9.79 -1.79 5.81
C ARG A 285 -9.26 -3.06 6.49
N TYR A 286 -8.91 -4.06 5.69
CA TYR A 286 -8.38 -5.35 6.17
C TYR A 286 -6.85 -5.37 6.27
N ALA A 287 -6.19 -4.27 5.94
CA ALA A 287 -4.74 -4.09 6.00
C ALA A 287 -4.39 -2.85 6.84
N ARG A 288 -4.94 -2.78 8.07
CA ARG A 288 -4.77 -1.61 8.97
C ARG A 288 -3.32 -1.29 9.31
N TYR A 289 -2.42 -2.27 9.17
CA TYR A 289 -0.98 -2.08 9.33
C TYR A 289 -0.37 -1.13 8.29
N VAL A 290 -1.04 -0.88 7.16
CA VAL A 290 -0.57 0.06 6.12
C VAL A 290 -0.37 1.47 6.68
N VAL A 291 -1.24 1.91 7.59
CA VAL A 291 -1.15 3.24 8.21
C VAL A 291 -0.27 3.28 9.45
N ALA A 292 0.12 2.14 10.02
CA ALA A 292 0.87 2.10 11.28
C ALA A 292 2.26 2.75 11.18
N ASP A 293 2.91 2.60 10.03
CA ASP A 293 4.25 3.12 9.75
C ASP A 293 4.23 4.27 8.72
N ALA A 294 3.04 4.76 8.36
CA ALA A 294 2.85 5.75 7.31
C ALA A 294 2.86 7.17 7.90
N ASP A 295 3.51 8.09 7.18
CA ASP A 295 3.40 9.52 7.46
C ASP A 295 2.18 10.07 6.73
N LEU A 296 1.09 10.19 7.47
CA LEU A 296 -0.18 10.67 6.97
C LEU A 296 -0.42 12.09 7.49
N ALA A 297 -0.63 13.03 6.56
CA ALA A 297 -0.98 14.40 6.87
C ALA A 297 -2.45 14.67 6.49
N LEU A 298 -3.25 15.18 7.42
CA LEU A 298 -4.61 15.62 7.10
C LEU A 298 -4.56 16.81 6.13
N ALA A 299 -5.47 16.84 5.17
CA ALA A 299 -5.55 17.94 4.22
C ALA A 299 -5.93 19.24 4.93
N ARG A 300 -5.42 20.39 4.44
CA ARG A 300 -5.74 21.70 5.01
C ARG A 300 -7.26 21.95 4.91
N GLY A 301 -7.90 22.34 6.01
CA GLY A 301 -9.35 22.57 6.11
C GLY A 301 -10.19 21.35 6.45
N ALA A 302 -9.59 20.16 6.63
CA ALA A 302 -10.33 18.94 6.96
C ALA A 302 -11.03 18.96 8.34
N GLY A 303 -10.70 19.94 9.20
CA GLY A 303 -11.29 20.10 10.52
C GLY A 303 -12.18 21.35 10.71
N ALA A 304 -12.32 22.20 9.70
CA ALA A 304 -13.18 23.38 9.81
C ALA A 304 -14.66 22.97 9.71
N GLU A 305 -15.42 23.24 10.75
CA GLU A 305 -16.88 23.19 10.69
C GLU A 305 -17.38 24.15 9.58
N PRO A 306 -18.44 23.79 8.85
CA PRO A 306 -19.21 24.83 8.18
C PRO A 306 -19.73 25.73 9.31
N ASP A 307 -19.33 27.00 9.29
CA ASP A 307 -19.87 28.02 10.16
C ASP A 307 -21.39 27.85 10.20
N GLY A 308 -21.86 27.45 11.36
CA GLY A 308 -23.28 27.45 11.67
C GLY A 308 -23.79 28.87 11.69
N ASP A 309 -24.28 29.32 10.56
CA ASP A 309 -25.13 30.51 10.50
C ASP A 309 -26.50 30.10 11.06
N ALA A 310 -26.69 30.45 12.32
CA ALA A 310 -28.01 30.54 12.89
C ALA A 310 -28.42 32.04 12.88
N PRO A 311 -29.64 32.36 12.57
CA PRO A 311 -30.50 32.81 13.63
C PRO A 311 -31.70 31.92 13.83
#